data_6fb85c0e000feb7491c7dd66638a1224
#
_entry.id   6fb85c0e000feb7491c7dd66638a1224
#
_cell.length_a   1.000
_cell.length_b   1.000
_cell.length_c   1.000
_cell.angle_alpha   90.00
_cell.angle_beta   90.00
_cell.angle_gamma   90.00
#
_symmetry.space_group_name_H-M   'P 1'
#
loop_
_entity.id
_entity.type
_entity.pdbx_description
1 polymer ?
#
loop_
_entity_poly.entity_id
_entity_poly.type
_entity_poly.pdbx_seq_one_letter_code
_entity_poly.pdbx_strand_id
1 'polypeptide(L)'
;FCFYPMSQAILLSFRKTGGVFNGVANYARIFKDKTFQQCLFNTFFYFVIQVPIMLVLALMLAQLLNNPKIKGKGIFRTLIFLPCATSLVSYSMIFKSLFAPDGVVNRVLMAIGLSSVDWFQSTWPARWVIVIALIWRWTGYNMVFYLAGLQNIDYSVYEASYIDGATPFQQFMKITIPLLKPTILMTAIMSTSGTLQLFDESMNLTAGGPGKSTMTLAHYIYNISFVETPKFNYAAALSVCILVMVAVLSAIQMKVGDKRD
;
A
#
# COMPACT_ATOMS: atom_id res chain seq x y z
N PHE A 1 -9.32 17.54 18.00
CA PHE A 1 -9.83 16.16 18.13
C PHE A 1 -8.74 15.10 17.93
N CYS A 2 -7.74 15.27 17.02
CA CYS A 2 -6.70 14.25 16.79
C CYS A 2 -5.61 14.21 17.87
N PHE A 3 -5.15 15.36 18.35
CA PHE A 3 -4.02 15.44 19.31
C PHE A 3 -4.33 14.82 20.67
N TYR A 4 -5.56 14.95 21.17
CA TYR A 4 -5.93 14.38 22.47
C TYR A 4 -5.88 12.85 22.49
N PRO A 5 -6.53 12.11 21.55
CA PRO A 5 -6.38 10.65 21.51
C PRO A 5 -4.94 10.18 21.28
N MET A 6 -4.19 10.90 20.46
CA MET A 6 -2.77 10.57 20.20
C MET A 6 -1.94 10.71 21.48
N SER A 7 -2.09 11.81 22.24
CA SER A 7 -1.37 11.99 23.51
C SER A 7 -1.77 10.93 24.53
N GLN A 8 -3.05 10.57 24.60
CA GLN A 8 -3.53 9.49 25.47
C GLN A 8 -2.93 8.12 25.06
N ALA A 9 -2.86 7.82 23.76
CA ALA A 9 -2.24 6.59 23.29
C ALA A 9 -0.74 6.55 23.65
N ILE A 10 -0.02 7.66 23.50
CA ILE A 10 1.39 7.76 23.90
C ILE A 10 1.53 7.54 25.42
N LEU A 11 0.73 8.19 26.24
CA LEU A 11 0.76 8.00 27.71
C LEU A 11 0.42 6.55 28.09
N LEU A 12 -0.56 5.95 27.43
CA LEU A 12 -0.97 4.57 27.69
C LEU A 12 0.12 3.57 27.33
N SER A 13 0.93 3.85 26.32
CA SER A 13 2.06 2.99 25.89
C SER A 13 3.13 2.79 26.96
N PHE A 14 3.27 3.76 27.88
CA PHE A 14 4.20 3.71 29.01
C PHE A 14 3.59 3.11 30.29
N ARG A 15 2.32 2.69 30.27
CA ARG A 15 1.63 2.13 31.43
C ARG A 15 1.47 0.61 31.31
N LYS A 16 1.35 -0.05 32.46
CA LYS A 16 0.94 -1.46 32.58
C LYS A 16 -0.58 -1.56 32.72
N THR A 17 -1.14 -2.73 32.47
CA THR A 17 -2.53 -3.06 32.81
C THR A 17 -2.77 -2.72 34.27
N GLY A 18 -3.81 -1.89 34.56
CA GLY A 18 -4.03 -1.31 35.90
C GLY A 18 -3.54 0.15 36.07
N GLY A 19 -3.01 0.79 34.99
CA GLY A 19 -2.71 2.24 34.99
C GLY A 19 -1.35 2.62 35.60
N VAL A 20 -0.60 1.69 36.15
CA VAL A 20 0.71 1.93 36.78
C VAL A 20 1.75 2.23 35.68
N PHE A 21 2.59 3.22 35.92
CA PHE A 21 3.70 3.56 35.03
C PHE A 21 4.71 2.40 34.95
N ASN A 22 5.05 1.98 33.74
CA ASN A 22 5.90 0.81 33.46
C ASN A 22 7.16 1.17 32.65
N GLY A 23 7.44 2.45 32.48
CA GLY A 23 8.56 2.91 31.67
C GLY A 23 8.52 2.32 30.25
N VAL A 24 9.65 1.85 29.77
CA VAL A 24 9.82 1.30 28.40
C VAL A 24 9.58 -0.21 28.30
N ALA A 25 9.03 -0.85 29.32
CA ALA A 25 8.89 -2.31 29.34
C ALA A 25 7.98 -2.88 28.22
N ASN A 26 6.93 -2.14 27.82
CA ASN A 26 6.12 -2.53 26.66
C ASN A 26 6.96 -2.54 25.37
N TYR A 27 7.83 -1.56 25.18
CA TYR A 27 8.74 -1.48 24.02
C TYR A 27 9.79 -2.61 24.05
N ALA A 28 10.39 -2.90 25.21
CA ALA A 28 11.31 -4.03 25.36
C ALA A 28 10.62 -5.37 25.04
N ARG A 29 9.34 -5.51 25.38
CA ARG A 29 8.52 -6.68 25.03
C ARG A 29 8.30 -6.79 23.53
N ILE A 30 8.05 -5.69 22.82
CA ILE A 30 7.82 -5.67 21.37
C ILE A 30 8.97 -6.36 20.63
N PHE A 31 10.22 -6.06 20.98
CA PHE A 31 11.39 -6.65 20.31
C PHE A 31 11.53 -8.18 20.53
N LYS A 32 10.95 -8.71 21.61
CA LYS A 32 10.94 -10.15 21.91
C LYS A 32 9.72 -10.88 21.37
N ASP A 33 8.73 -10.16 20.88
CA ASP A 33 7.46 -10.72 20.40
C ASP A 33 7.60 -11.24 18.96
N LYS A 34 7.61 -12.59 18.83
CA LYS A 34 7.70 -13.27 17.52
C LYS A 34 6.54 -12.91 16.59
N THR A 35 5.33 -12.68 17.15
CA THR A 35 4.17 -12.26 16.34
C THR A 35 4.38 -10.86 15.77
N PHE A 36 4.90 -9.93 16.57
CA PHE A 36 5.27 -8.61 16.09
C PHE A 36 6.31 -8.68 14.97
N GLN A 37 7.38 -9.46 15.15
CA GLN A 37 8.43 -9.61 14.14
C GLN A 37 7.87 -10.16 12.81
N GLN A 38 6.97 -11.13 12.87
CA GLN A 38 6.32 -11.66 11.68
C GLN A 38 5.39 -10.63 11.01
N CYS A 39 4.58 -9.91 11.79
CA CYS A 39 3.72 -8.84 11.28
C CYS A 39 4.53 -7.69 10.68
N LEU A 40 5.65 -7.35 11.30
CA LEU A 40 6.59 -6.35 10.79
C LEU A 40 7.15 -6.78 9.42
N PHE A 41 7.64 -8.01 9.32
CA PHE A 41 8.11 -8.57 8.06
C PHE A 41 7.02 -8.54 6.98
N ASN A 42 5.79 -8.98 7.29
CA ASN A 42 4.68 -8.96 6.34
C ASN A 42 4.35 -7.52 5.87
N THR A 43 4.30 -6.57 6.81
CA THR A 43 4.01 -5.17 6.48
C THR A 43 5.09 -4.56 5.58
N PHE A 44 6.36 -4.83 5.89
CA PHE A 44 7.47 -4.38 5.04
C PHE A 44 7.52 -5.11 3.70
N PHE A 45 7.19 -6.38 3.65
CA PHE A 45 7.07 -7.14 2.40
C PHE A 45 6.05 -6.49 1.46
N TYR A 46 4.86 -6.15 1.98
CA TYR A 46 3.86 -5.44 1.17
C TYR A 46 4.37 -4.07 0.74
N PHE A 47 4.94 -3.31 1.65
CA PHE A 47 5.50 -1.99 1.35
C PHE A 47 6.54 -2.02 0.22
N VAL A 48 7.53 -2.89 0.32
CA VAL A 48 8.66 -2.93 -0.62
C VAL A 48 8.25 -3.45 -2.01
N ILE A 49 7.30 -4.36 -2.07
CA ILE A 49 6.87 -4.95 -3.35
C ILE A 49 5.71 -4.17 -3.96
N GLN A 50 4.64 -3.97 -3.20
CA GLN A 50 3.40 -3.42 -3.75
C GLN A 50 3.53 -1.94 -4.09
N VAL A 51 4.13 -1.11 -3.21
CA VAL A 51 4.17 0.35 -3.44
C VAL A 51 4.94 0.72 -4.70
N PRO A 52 6.19 0.25 -4.94
CA PRO A 52 6.90 0.60 -6.17
C PRO A 52 6.20 0.11 -7.43
N ILE A 53 5.72 -1.13 -7.44
CA ILE A 53 5.03 -1.69 -8.62
C ILE A 53 3.78 -0.87 -8.93
N MET A 54 2.97 -0.59 -7.92
CA MET A 54 1.74 0.19 -8.05
C MET A 54 2.00 1.60 -8.59
N LEU A 55 3.00 2.31 -8.06
CA LEU A 55 3.33 3.67 -8.50
C LEU A 55 3.84 3.69 -9.94
N VAL A 56 4.68 2.72 -10.32
CA VAL A 56 5.17 2.58 -11.71
C VAL A 56 4.01 2.29 -12.65
N LEU A 57 3.14 1.33 -12.33
CA LEU A 57 1.97 1.03 -13.14
C LEU A 57 1.02 2.22 -13.25
N ALA A 58 0.77 2.93 -12.16
CA ALA A 58 -0.05 4.13 -12.15
C ALA A 58 0.51 5.23 -13.08
N LEU A 59 1.83 5.44 -13.04
CA LEU A 59 2.50 6.42 -13.89
C LEU A 59 2.44 6.01 -15.37
N MET A 60 2.66 4.74 -15.69
CA MET A 60 2.55 4.22 -17.05
C MET A 60 1.13 4.37 -17.60
N LEU A 61 0.12 4.03 -16.81
CA LEU A 61 -1.28 4.19 -17.18
C LEU A 61 -1.68 5.66 -17.36
N ALA A 62 -1.20 6.55 -16.48
CA ALA A 62 -1.43 7.98 -16.60
C ALA A 62 -0.80 8.54 -17.88
N GLN A 63 0.45 8.18 -18.19
CA GLN A 63 1.13 8.57 -19.43
C GLN A 63 0.40 8.06 -20.67
N LEU A 64 -0.05 6.80 -20.65
CA LEU A 64 -0.85 6.24 -21.74
C LEU A 64 -2.15 7.02 -21.95
N LEU A 65 -2.92 7.26 -20.89
CA LEU A 65 -4.20 7.96 -20.97
C LEU A 65 -4.07 9.47 -21.21
N ASN A 66 -2.88 10.04 -21.03
CA ASN A 66 -2.59 11.43 -21.39
C ASN A 66 -2.46 11.62 -22.93
N ASN A 67 -2.16 10.56 -23.69
CA ASN A 67 -1.99 10.63 -25.13
C ASN A 67 -3.28 11.12 -25.83
N PRO A 68 -3.26 12.25 -26.59
CA PRO A 68 -4.45 12.81 -27.24
C PRO A 68 -5.11 11.87 -28.25
N LYS A 69 -4.37 10.92 -28.81
CA LYS A 69 -4.86 9.98 -29.86
C LYS A 69 -5.81 8.89 -29.31
N ILE A 70 -5.82 8.64 -27.99
CA ILE A 70 -6.67 7.62 -27.40
C ILE A 70 -8.12 8.12 -27.33
N LYS A 71 -9.04 7.42 -27.98
CA LYS A 71 -10.49 7.67 -27.91
C LYS A 71 -11.08 7.02 -26.65
N GLY A 72 -12.11 7.62 -26.07
CA GLY A 72 -12.82 7.04 -24.91
C GLY A 72 -12.04 7.10 -23.57
N LYS A 73 -11.06 7.98 -23.42
CA LYS A 73 -10.24 8.13 -22.20
C LYS A 73 -11.04 8.18 -20.90
N GLY A 74 -12.21 8.83 -20.93
CA GLY A 74 -13.09 8.94 -19.76
C GLY A 74 -13.53 7.58 -19.25
N ILE A 75 -13.91 6.68 -20.16
CA ILE A 75 -14.32 5.32 -19.82
C ILE A 75 -13.17 4.55 -19.19
N PHE A 76 -11.98 4.58 -19.80
CA PHE A 76 -10.79 3.92 -19.23
C PHE A 76 -10.39 4.48 -17.86
N ARG A 77 -10.43 5.80 -17.67
CA ARG A 77 -10.18 6.43 -16.35
C ARG A 77 -11.16 5.91 -15.31
N THR A 78 -12.45 5.88 -15.63
CA THR A 78 -13.49 5.40 -14.73
C THR A 78 -13.30 3.92 -14.39
N LEU A 79 -13.06 3.06 -15.39
CA LEU A 79 -12.87 1.63 -15.18
C LEU A 79 -11.63 1.30 -14.34
N ILE A 80 -10.52 2.02 -14.55
CA ILE A 80 -9.28 1.81 -13.79
C ILE A 80 -9.40 2.39 -12.37
N PHE A 81 -10.19 3.43 -12.16
CA PHE A 81 -10.45 4.02 -10.85
C PHE A 81 -11.52 3.25 -10.04
N LEU A 82 -12.44 2.57 -10.71
CA LEU A 82 -13.60 1.88 -10.10
C LEU A 82 -13.22 0.93 -8.95
N PRO A 83 -12.12 0.14 -9.01
CA PRO A 83 -11.68 -0.69 -7.91
C PRO A 83 -11.50 0.05 -6.58
N CYS A 84 -10.98 1.25 -6.62
CA CYS A 84 -10.78 2.07 -5.42
C CYS A 84 -12.12 2.50 -4.78
N ALA A 85 -13.15 2.71 -5.59
CA ALA A 85 -14.48 3.12 -5.15
C ALA A 85 -15.36 1.96 -4.67
N THR A 86 -14.95 0.70 -4.90
CA THR A 86 -15.73 -0.47 -4.47
C THR A 86 -15.63 -0.71 -2.98
N SER A 87 -16.72 -1.27 -2.40
CA SER A 87 -16.74 -1.71 -1.00
C SER A 87 -15.66 -2.77 -0.73
N LEU A 88 -14.98 -2.64 0.40
CA LEU A 88 -13.94 -3.59 0.86
C LEU A 88 -14.44 -5.03 0.94
N VAL A 89 -15.66 -5.21 1.45
CA VAL A 89 -16.27 -6.55 1.58
C VAL A 89 -16.53 -7.15 0.19
N SER A 90 -17.16 -6.37 -0.70
CA SER A 90 -17.49 -6.84 -2.05
C SER A 90 -16.24 -7.21 -2.85
N TYR A 91 -15.23 -6.36 -2.82
CA TYR A 91 -13.97 -6.63 -3.50
C TYR A 91 -13.25 -7.86 -2.92
N SER A 92 -13.27 -8.04 -1.59
CA SER A 92 -12.69 -9.21 -0.94
C SER A 92 -13.40 -10.51 -1.34
N MET A 93 -14.74 -10.49 -1.47
CA MET A 93 -15.51 -11.63 -1.95
C MET A 93 -15.16 -11.98 -3.40
N ILE A 94 -15.01 -10.97 -4.27
CA ILE A 94 -14.60 -11.18 -5.67
C ILE A 94 -13.22 -11.85 -5.71
N PHE A 95 -12.24 -11.34 -4.95
CA PHE A 95 -10.90 -11.92 -4.92
C PHE A 95 -10.90 -13.36 -4.35
N LYS A 96 -11.66 -13.61 -3.28
CA LYS A 96 -11.83 -14.97 -2.75
C LYS A 96 -12.40 -15.95 -3.80
N SER A 97 -13.38 -15.51 -4.57
CA SER A 97 -13.96 -16.32 -5.66
C SER A 97 -12.97 -16.54 -6.81
N LEU A 98 -12.24 -15.49 -7.23
CA LEU A 98 -11.27 -15.59 -8.32
C LEU A 98 -10.12 -16.54 -7.99
N PHE A 99 -9.63 -16.50 -6.75
CA PHE A 99 -8.50 -17.29 -6.24
C PHE A 99 -8.93 -18.57 -5.48
N ALA A 100 -10.20 -18.95 -5.53
CA ALA A 100 -10.68 -20.22 -4.98
C ALA A 100 -10.00 -21.41 -5.69
N PRO A 101 -9.98 -22.62 -5.07
CA PRO A 101 -9.41 -23.83 -5.70
C PRO A 101 -10.01 -24.10 -7.09
N ASP A 102 -11.29 -23.88 -7.26
CA ASP A 102 -12.06 -24.01 -8.52
C ASP A 102 -12.27 -22.67 -9.24
N GLY A 103 -11.61 -21.61 -8.75
CA GLY A 103 -11.73 -20.24 -9.25
C GLY A 103 -11.10 -20.03 -10.64
N VAL A 104 -11.40 -18.88 -11.23
CA VAL A 104 -10.95 -18.52 -12.58
C VAL A 104 -9.43 -18.57 -12.72
N VAL A 105 -8.68 -18.11 -11.71
CA VAL A 105 -7.20 -18.10 -11.74
C VAL A 105 -6.64 -19.50 -11.88
N ASN A 106 -7.13 -20.46 -11.07
CA ASN A 106 -6.69 -21.85 -11.17
C ASN A 106 -7.11 -22.52 -12.47
N ARG A 107 -8.31 -22.21 -13.00
CA ARG A 107 -8.75 -22.72 -14.32
C ARG A 107 -7.82 -22.23 -15.43
N VAL A 108 -7.40 -20.96 -15.40
CA VAL A 108 -6.45 -20.43 -16.38
C VAL A 108 -5.07 -21.11 -16.22
N LEU A 109 -4.57 -21.29 -15.00
CA LEU A 109 -3.32 -22.00 -14.74
C LEU A 109 -3.36 -23.42 -15.32
N MET A 110 -4.43 -24.19 -15.07
CA MET A 110 -4.59 -25.54 -15.60
C MET A 110 -4.72 -25.55 -17.14
N ALA A 111 -5.37 -24.54 -17.74
CA ALA A 111 -5.50 -24.46 -19.20
C ALA A 111 -4.15 -24.22 -19.90
N ILE A 112 -3.17 -23.61 -19.23
CA ILE A 112 -1.80 -23.43 -19.75
C ILE A 112 -0.83 -24.51 -19.27
N GLY A 113 -1.34 -25.60 -18.67
CA GLY A 113 -0.55 -26.77 -18.26
C GLY A 113 0.14 -26.65 -16.89
N LEU A 114 -0.23 -25.66 -16.07
CA LEU A 114 0.28 -25.52 -14.69
C LEU A 114 -0.66 -26.21 -13.69
N SER A 115 -0.13 -26.62 -12.55
CA SER A 115 -0.94 -27.16 -11.46
C SER A 115 -1.75 -26.08 -10.75
N SER A 116 -2.89 -26.48 -10.17
CA SER A 116 -3.67 -25.56 -9.31
C SER A 116 -2.87 -25.19 -8.06
N VAL A 117 -3.10 -23.98 -7.56
CA VAL A 117 -2.41 -23.42 -6.40
C VAL A 117 -3.42 -23.20 -5.27
N ASP A 118 -3.06 -23.62 -4.06
CA ASP A 118 -3.83 -23.33 -2.85
C ASP A 118 -3.50 -21.93 -2.33
N TRP A 119 -4.15 -20.94 -2.95
CA TRP A 119 -3.85 -19.51 -2.74
C TRP A 119 -4.00 -19.04 -1.29
N PHE A 120 -4.99 -19.58 -0.56
CA PHE A 120 -5.27 -19.12 0.81
C PHE A 120 -4.72 -20.05 1.90
N GLN A 121 -4.31 -21.28 1.55
CA GLN A 121 -3.78 -22.25 2.51
C GLN A 121 -2.24 -22.29 2.51
N SER A 122 -1.61 -21.67 1.53
CA SER A 122 -0.16 -21.60 1.40
C SER A 122 0.37 -20.20 1.70
N THR A 123 1.46 -20.11 2.48
CA THR A 123 2.01 -18.85 2.99
C THR A 123 2.38 -17.84 1.89
N TRP A 124 3.14 -18.27 0.89
CA TRP A 124 3.59 -17.37 -0.18
C TRP A 124 2.47 -16.99 -1.15
N PRO A 125 1.65 -17.94 -1.66
CA PRO A 125 0.50 -17.59 -2.47
C PRO A 125 -0.45 -16.60 -1.81
N ALA A 126 -0.76 -16.79 -0.51
CA ALA A 126 -1.65 -15.87 0.22
C ALA A 126 -1.10 -14.43 0.28
N ARG A 127 0.22 -14.26 0.44
CA ARG A 127 0.86 -12.94 0.36
C ARG A 127 0.71 -12.30 -1.01
N TRP A 128 0.89 -13.08 -2.08
CA TRP A 128 0.76 -12.59 -3.44
C TRP A 128 -0.67 -12.20 -3.79
N VAL A 129 -1.67 -12.92 -3.27
CA VAL A 129 -3.09 -12.50 -3.43
C VAL A 129 -3.30 -11.10 -2.85
N ILE A 130 -2.77 -10.81 -1.65
CA ILE A 130 -2.87 -9.47 -1.06
C ILE A 130 -2.13 -8.43 -1.91
N VAL A 131 -0.91 -8.73 -2.38
CA VAL A 131 -0.14 -7.81 -3.24
C VAL A 131 -0.91 -7.47 -4.52
N ILE A 132 -1.45 -8.50 -5.20
CA ILE A 132 -2.23 -8.31 -6.44
C ILE A 132 -3.50 -7.49 -6.16
N ALA A 133 -4.19 -7.79 -5.08
CA ALA A 133 -5.39 -7.09 -4.66
C ALA A 133 -5.12 -5.60 -4.38
N LEU A 134 -4.04 -5.29 -3.66
CA LEU A 134 -3.62 -3.92 -3.37
C LEU A 134 -3.23 -3.16 -4.64
N ILE A 135 -2.44 -3.78 -5.53
CA ILE A 135 -2.05 -3.17 -6.80
C ILE A 135 -3.30 -2.87 -7.64
N TRP A 136 -4.19 -3.84 -7.80
CA TRP A 136 -5.43 -3.67 -8.56
C TRP A 136 -6.30 -2.54 -8.01
N ARG A 137 -6.42 -2.44 -6.67
CA ARG A 137 -7.27 -1.45 -6.02
C ARG A 137 -6.69 -0.04 -6.10
N TRP A 138 -5.40 0.13 -5.81
CA TRP A 138 -4.81 1.45 -5.57
C TRP A 138 -4.07 2.05 -6.77
N THR A 139 -3.80 1.28 -7.83
CA THR A 139 -3.16 1.79 -9.05
C THR A 139 -3.99 2.89 -9.71
N GLY A 140 -5.30 2.69 -9.82
CA GLY A 140 -6.20 3.68 -10.42
C GLY A 140 -6.27 4.99 -9.64
N TYR A 141 -6.24 4.91 -8.31
CA TYR A 141 -6.20 6.08 -7.44
C TYR A 141 -4.93 6.92 -7.71
N ASN A 142 -3.75 6.31 -7.69
CA ASN A 142 -2.49 6.99 -7.96
C ASN A 142 -2.40 7.49 -9.42
N MET A 143 -2.93 6.75 -10.38
CA MET A 143 -3.01 7.15 -11.79
C MET A 143 -3.73 8.50 -11.96
N VAL A 144 -4.81 8.75 -11.22
CA VAL A 144 -5.55 10.01 -11.33
C VAL A 144 -4.70 11.20 -10.90
N PHE A 145 -3.90 11.07 -9.82
CA PHE A 145 -2.97 12.13 -9.40
C PHE A 145 -1.91 12.40 -10.46
N TYR A 146 -1.32 11.35 -11.03
CA TYR A 146 -0.31 11.52 -12.09
C TYR A 146 -0.91 12.13 -13.35
N LEU A 147 -2.12 11.72 -13.71
CA LEU A 147 -2.80 12.29 -14.87
C LEU A 147 -3.12 13.78 -14.69
N ALA A 148 -3.53 14.18 -13.47
CA ALA A 148 -3.71 15.59 -13.15
C ALA A 148 -2.39 16.37 -13.21
N GLY A 149 -1.31 15.80 -12.69
CA GLY A 149 0.03 16.39 -12.78
C GLY A 149 0.51 16.52 -14.22
N LEU A 150 0.29 15.50 -15.07
CA LEU A 150 0.65 15.54 -16.50
C LEU A 150 -0.10 16.63 -17.26
N GLN A 151 -1.35 16.89 -16.92
CA GLN A 151 -2.17 17.92 -17.56
C GLN A 151 -1.76 19.36 -17.20
N ASN A 152 -0.98 19.53 -16.13
CA ASN A 152 -0.41 20.82 -15.74
C ASN A 152 0.93 21.14 -16.41
N ILE A 153 1.52 20.19 -17.16
CA ILE A 153 2.75 20.42 -17.92
C ILE A 153 2.37 21.08 -19.25
N ASP A 154 2.97 22.25 -19.51
CA ASP A 154 2.74 22.97 -20.78
C ASP A 154 3.22 22.11 -21.95
N TYR A 155 2.38 21.98 -22.96
CA TYR A 155 2.68 21.20 -24.15
C TYR A 155 3.86 21.76 -24.93
N SER A 156 4.12 23.07 -24.87
CA SER A 156 5.27 23.73 -25.49
C SER A 156 6.62 23.12 -25.09
N VAL A 157 6.72 22.59 -23.86
CA VAL A 157 7.95 21.91 -23.39
C VAL A 157 8.21 20.63 -24.20
N TYR A 158 7.16 19.91 -24.55
CA TYR A 158 7.27 18.69 -25.37
C TYR A 158 7.54 19.02 -26.84
N GLU A 159 6.95 20.11 -27.36
CA GLU A 159 7.21 20.59 -28.73
C GLU A 159 8.68 21.03 -28.90
N ALA A 160 9.20 21.83 -27.96
CA ALA A 160 10.59 22.25 -27.96
C ALA A 160 11.54 21.03 -27.94
N SER A 161 11.28 20.09 -27.04
CA SER A 161 12.10 18.88 -26.95
C SER A 161 12.04 17.98 -28.20
N TYR A 162 10.91 17.98 -28.90
CA TYR A 162 10.78 17.28 -30.18
C TYR A 162 11.63 17.93 -31.28
N ILE A 163 11.66 19.28 -31.32
CA ILE A 163 12.53 20.05 -32.25
C ILE A 163 14.01 19.75 -31.97
N ASP A 164 14.38 19.60 -30.67
CA ASP A 164 15.72 19.22 -30.23
C ASP A 164 16.06 17.74 -30.52
N GLY A 165 15.15 16.97 -31.14
CA GLY A 165 15.37 15.59 -31.55
C GLY A 165 15.21 14.58 -30.40
N ALA A 166 14.58 14.93 -29.29
CA ALA A 166 14.34 14.00 -28.20
C ALA A 166 13.33 12.90 -28.57
N THR A 167 13.68 11.65 -28.30
CA THR A 167 12.78 10.52 -28.47
C THR A 167 11.66 10.54 -27.39
N PRO A 168 10.49 9.90 -27.62
CA PRO A 168 9.43 9.81 -26.63
C PRO A 168 9.88 9.24 -25.27
N PHE A 169 10.81 8.29 -25.27
CA PHE A 169 11.39 7.74 -24.05
C PHE A 169 12.28 8.77 -23.32
N GLN A 170 13.07 9.54 -24.07
CA GLN A 170 13.87 10.63 -23.51
C GLN A 170 12.98 11.74 -22.92
N GLN A 171 11.90 12.11 -23.61
CA GLN A 171 10.91 13.05 -23.09
C GLN A 171 10.30 12.54 -21.78
N PHE A 172 9.92 11.27 -21.72
CA PHE A 172 9.36 10.67 -20.51
C PHE A 172 10.35 10.70 -19.34
N MET A 173 11.61 10.25 -19.57
CA MET A 173 12.61 10.13 -18.51
C MET A 173 13.20 11.46 -18.07
N LYS A 174 13.43 12.40 -19.02
CA LYS A 174 14.16 13.65 -18.77
C LYS A 174 13.26 14.86 -18.55
N ILE A 175 11.99 14.79 -18.93
CA ILE A 175 11.02 15.89 -18.81
C ILE A 175 9.87 15.48 -17.92
N THR A 176 9.13 14.45 -18.30
CA THR A 176 7.89 14.06 -17.59
C THR A 176 8.15 13.65 -16.15
N ILE A 177 9.08 12.72 -15.90
CA ILE A 177 9.38 12.24 -14.53
C ILE A 177 9.91 13.36 -13.64
N PRO A 178 10.90 14.19 -14.06
CA PRO A 178 11.35 15.31 -13.23
C PRO A 178 10.26 16.34 -12.92
N LEU A 179 9.42 16.70 -13.88
CA LEU A 179 8.33 17.66 -13.66
C LEU A 179 7.21 17.06 -12.78
N LEU A 180 7.00 15.75 -12.80
CA LEU A 180 6.07 15.05 -11.91
C LEU A 180 6.68 14.69 -10.56
N LYS A 181 7.96 14.92 -10.31
CA LYS A 181 8.66 14.56 -9.07
C LYS A 181 7.88 14.95 -7.80
N PRO A 182 7.30 16.17 -7.67
CA PRO A 182 6.50 16.53 -6.49
C PRO A 182 5.26 15.64 -6.31
N THR A 183 4.55 15.35 -7.40
CA THR A 183 3.36 14.48 -7.36
C THR A 183 3.74 13.04 -7.05
N ILE A 184 4.83 12.53 -7.62
CA ILE A 184 5.36 11.18 -7.33
C ILE A 184 5.75 11.08 -5.86
N LEU A 185 6.41 12.08 -5.31
CA LEU A 185 6.79 12.11 -3.89
C LEU A 185 5.56 12.11 -2.99
N MET A 186 4.57 12.96 -3.28
CA MET A 186 3.32 13.04 -2.53
C MET A 186 2.60 11.67 -2.53
N THR A 187 2.40 11.06 -3.69
CA THR A 187 1.72 9.76 -3.80
C THR A 187 2.54 8.63 -3.16
N ALA A 188 3.86 8.68 -3.21
CA ALA A 188 4.73 7.72 -2.54
C ALA A 188 4.59 7.80 -1.00
N ILE A 189 4.57 9.00 -0.43
CA ILE A 189 4.37 9.21 1.02
C ILE A 189 2.99 8.73 1.44
N MET A 190 1.93 9.09 0.70
CA MET A 190 0.56 8.63 1.00
C MET A 190 0.44 7.11 0.92
N SER A 191 1.01 6.49 -0.11
CA SER A 191 0.99 5.03 -0.29
C SER A 191 1.82 4.31 0.77
N THR A 192 2.96 4.85 1.17
CA THR A 192 3.78 4.34 2.28
C THR A 192 2.98 4.34 3.58
N SER A 193 2.38 5.48 3.92
CA SER A 193 1.55 5.61 5.12
C SER A 193 0.37 4.63 5.11
N GLY A 194 -0.34 4.51 3.99
CA GLY A 194 -1.45 3.57 3.83
C GLY A 194 -1.03 2.11 3.97
N THR A 195 0.09 1.72 3.36
CA THR A 195 0.55 0.32 3.41
C THR A 195 1.11 -0.07 4.79
N LEU A 196 1.78 0.84 5.50
CA LEU A 196 2.25 0.57 6.88
C LEU A 196 1.10 0.42 7.87
N GLN A 197 -0.05 0.99 7.58
CA GLN A 197 -1.29 0.90 8.37
C GLN A 197 -2.29 -0.10 7.77
N LEU A 198 -1.86 -0.96 6.85
CA LEU A 198 -2.70 -1.93 6.16
C LEU A 198 -3.39 -2.86 7.16
N PHE A 199 -4.72 -2.87 7.15
CA PHE A 199 -5.57 -3.70 7.99
C PHE A 199 -6.58 -4.48 7.16
N ASP A 200 -7.32 -3.78 6.34
CA ASP A 200 -8.54 -4.27 5.70
C ASP A 200 -8.33 -5.50 4.82
N GLU A 201 -7.31 -5.49 3.97
CA GLU A 201 -7.01 -6.60 3.07
C GLU A 201 -6.48 -7.82 3.84
N SER A 202 -5.64 -7.60 4.86
CA SER A 202 -5.16 -8.67 5.73
C SER A 202 -6.32 -9.35 6.48
N MET A 203 -7.29 -8.56 6.94
CA MET A 203 -8.45 -9.07 7.69
C MET A 203 -9.47 -9.74 6.75
N ASN A 204 -9.88 -9.05 5.68
CA ASN A 204 -11.01 -9.49 4.86
C ASN A 204 -10.64 -10.56 3.84
N LEU A 205 -9.42 -10.57 3.28
CA LEU A 205 -9.01 -11.58 2.30
C LEU A 205 -8.55 -12.89 2.96
N THR A 206 -7.72 -12.80 3.98
CA THR A 206 -7.00 -13.97 4.53
C THR A 206 -7.22 -14.19 6.02
N ALA A 207 -7.88 -13.26 6.72
CA ALA A 207 -7.99 -13.26 8.19
C ALA A 207 -6.60 -13.43 8.88
N GLY A 208 -5.53 -12.90 8.26
CA GLY A 208 -4.15 -13.01 8.74
C GLY A 208 -3.46 -14.34 8.46
N GLY A 209 -4.17 -15.34 7.86
CA GLY A 209 -3.70 -16.69 7.64
C GLY A 209 -2.93 -16.91 6.32
N PRO A 210 -2.39 -18.12 6.13
CA PRO A 210 -2.25 -19.21 7.10
C PRO A 210 -1.16 -18.91 8.14
N GLY A 211 -1.34 -19.36 9.38
CA GLY A 211 -0.29 -19.27 10.43
C GLY A 211 0.24 -17.84 10.70
N LYS A 212 -0.60 -16.80 10.61
CA LYS A 212 -0.24 -15.38 10.72
C LYS A 212 0.67 -14.86 9.59
N SER A 213 0.79 -15.60 8.49
CA SER A 213 1.72 -15.27 7.39
C SER A 213 1.35 -14.01 6.61
N THR A 214 0.10 -13.56 6.70
CA THR A 214 -0.40 -12.36 6.04
C THR A 214 -0.84 -11.28 7.03
N MET A 215 -0.77 -11.57 8.33
CA MET A 215 -1.14 -10.61 9.38
C MET A 215 -0.20 -9.41 9.35
N THR A 216 -0.76 -8.23 9.29
CA THR A 216 -0.05 -6.95 9.32
C THR A 216 0.03 -6.39 10.75
N LEU A 217 0.82 -5.35 10.96
CA LEU A 217 0.93 -4.69 12.26
C LEU A 217 -0.42 -4.12 12.74
N ALA A 218 -1.17 -3.46 11.86
CA ALA A 218 -2.48 -2.91 12.21
C ALA A 218 -3.49 -4.02 12.55
N HIS A 219 -3.44 -5.15 11.81
CA HIS A 219 -4.26 -6.33 12.10
C HIS A 219 -3.90 -6.96 13.46
N TYR A 220 -2.62 -7.02 13.80
CA TYR A 220 -2.18 -7.52 15.10
C TYR A 220 -2.66 -6.61 16.24
N ILE A 221 -2.55 -5.28 16.09
CA ILE A 221 -3.08 -4.31 17.06
C ILE A 221 -4.58 -4.53 17.28
N TYR A 222 -5.34 -4.72 16.22
CA TYR A 222 -6.77 -5.00 16.31
C TYR A 222 -7.04 -6.29 17.11
N ASN A 223 -6.32 -7.37 16.81
CA ASN A 223 -6.52 -8.65 17.48
C ASN A 223 -6.25 -8.57 18.99
N ILE A 224 -5.15 -7.95 19.41
CA ILE A 224 -4.82 -7.82 20.84
C ILE A 224 -5.66 -6.78 21.57
N SER A 225 -6.38 -5.94 20.83
CA SER A 225 -7.27 -4.92 21.43
C SER A 225 -8.71 -5.41 21.56
N PHE A 226 -9.22 -6.18 20.58
CA PHE A 226 -10.64 -6.44 20.44
C PHE A 226 -11.02 -7.91 20.27
N VAL A 227 -10.09 -8.77 19.82
CA VAL A 227 -10.39 -10.19 19.56
C VAL A 227 -9.88 -11.08 20.70
N GLU A 228 -8.65 -10.85 21.16
CA GLU A 228 -8.05 -11.55 22.29
C GLU A 228 -8.41 -10.87 23.61
N THR A 229 -7.84 -11.35 24.73
CA THR A 229 -7.92 -10.62 26.01
C THR A 229 -7.30 -9.23 25.84
N PRO A 230 -8.08 -8.13 26.04
CA PRO A 230 -7.64 -6.79 25.70
C PRO A 230 -6.36 -6.36 26.43
N LYS A 231 -5.38 -5.92 25.67
CA LYS A 231 -4.07 -5.41 26.15
C LYS A 231 -3.81 -4.02 25.57
N PHE A 232 -4.71 -3.07 25.86
CA PHE A 232 -4.67 -1.73 25.27
C PHE A 232 -3.34 -1.00 25.45
N ASN A 233 -2.67 -1.20 26.59
CA ASN A 233 -1.35 -0.60 26.85
C ASN A 233 -0.28 -1.11 25.87
N TYR A 234 -0.28 -2.40 25.59
CA TYR A 234 0.63 -3.01 24.63
C TYR A 234 0.26 -2.63 23.20
N ALA A 235 -1.04 -2.62 22.87
CA ALA A 235 -1.54 -2.14 21.58
C ALA A 235 -1.15 -0.69 21.32
N ALA A 236 -1.25 0.18 22.34
CA ALA A 236 -0.82 1.57 22.26
C ALA A 236 0.70 1.68 21.98
N ALA A 237 1.53 0.86 22.60
CA ALA A 237 2.97 0.84 22.32
C ALA A 237 3.26 0.41 20.86
N LEU A 238 2.53 -0.60 20.33
CA LEU A 238 2.62 -1.00 18.92
C LEU A 238 2.19 0.12 17.98
N SER A 239 1.11 0.83 18.31
CA SER A 239 0.62 1.97 17.50
C SER A 239 1.63 3.11 17.45
N VAL A 240 2.31 3.40 18.58
CA VAL A 240 3.39 4.39 18.61
C VAL A 240 4.59 3.92 17.75
N CYS A 241 4.92 2.63 17.72
CA CYS A 241 5.94 2.10 16.82
C CYS A 241 5.57 2.32 15.34
N ILE A 242 4.32 2.07 14.95
CA ILE A 242 3.86 2.35 13.57
C ILE A 242 3.97 3.86 13.27
N LEU A 243 3.53 4.72 14.19
CA LEU A 243 3.64 6.17 14.05
C LEU A 243 5.07 6.61 13.77
N VAL A 244 6.02 6.12 14.56
CA VAL A 244 7.45 6.42 14.39
C VAL A 244 7.96 5.89 13.06
N MET A 245 7.62 4.68 12.67
CA MET A 245 8.03 4.11 11.37
C MET A 245 7.49 4.93 10.19
N VAL A 246 6.22 5.31 10.22
CA VAL A 246 5.61 6.16 9.17
C VAL A 246 6.32 7.52 9.13
N ALA A 247 6.53 8.17 10.28
CA ALA A 247 7.19 9.47 10.35
C ALA A 247 8.63 9.42 9.82
N VAL A 248 9.41 8.42 10.21
CA VAL A 248 10.80 8.25 9.75
C VAL A 248 10.85 7.98 8.24
N LEU A 249 10.06 7.06 7.73
CA LEU A 249 10.05 6.75 6.30
C LEU A 249 9.57 7.93 5.46
N SER A 250 8.53 8.64 5.90
CA SER A 250 8.06 9.85 5.23
C SER A 250 9.12 10.96 5.23
N ALA A 251 9.83 11.16 6.35
CA ALA A 251 10.92 12.13 6.43
C ALA A 251 12.08 11.76 5.49
N ILE A 252 12.43 10.47 5.39
CA ILE A 252 13.45 9.98 4.45
C ILE A 252 13.00 10.24 3.01
N GLN A 253 11.75 9.91 2.67
CA GLN A 253 11.20 10.14 1.33
C GLN A 253 11.19 11.63 0.97
N MET A 254 10.79 12.51 1.89
CA MET A 254 10.85 13.96 1.69
C MET A 254 12.28 14.44 1.45
N LYS A 255 13.24 14.02 2.28
CA LYS A 255 14.64 14.42 2.15
C LYS A 255 15.27 13.94 0.83
N VAL A 256 14.92 12.75 0.37
CA VAL A 256 15.40 12.20 -0.91
C VAL A 256 14.73 12.90 -2.08
N GLY A 257 13.42 13.24 -1.93
CA GLY A 257 12.66 13.91 -2.97
C GLY A 257 12.97 15.40 -3.12
N ASP A 258 13.41 16.07 -2.03
CA ASP A 258 13.72 17.51 -1.99
C ASP A 258 15.15 17.86 -2.44
N LYS A 259 15.96 16.87 -2.85
CA LYS A 259 17.23 17.19 -3.52
C LYS A 259 16.91 17.93 -4.80
N ARG A 260 16.92 19.26 -4.70
CA ARG A 260 16.95 20.18 -5.84
C ARG A 260 18.35 20.06 -6.43
N ASP A 261 18.44 19.42 -7.58
CA ASP A 261 19.59 19.53 -8.46
C ASP A 261 19.48 20.83 -9.23
#